data_a5068a6631e3ddf9fdac1467d5df83d0
#
_entry.id   a5068a6631e3ddf9fdac1467d5df83d0
#
_cell.length_a   1.000
_cell.length_b   1.000
_cell.length_c   1.000
_cell.angle_alpha   90.00
_cell.angle_beta   90.00
_cell.angle_gamma   90.00
#
_symmetry.space_group_name_H-M   'P 1'
#
loop_
_entity.id
_entity.type
_entity.pdbx_description
1 polymer ?
#
loop_
_entity_poly.entity_id
_entity_poly.type
_entity_poly.pdbx_seq_one_letter_code
_entity_poly.pdbx_strand_id
1 'polypeptide(L)'
;AACMALGILAQTSIRDLGPEEPEALHLMWEAMKLAFRDSVAYVGDPFFMGNISSNDLLDPDYLGQRAKLIDPMKAQDFKSGAPRQGGTVCLSAADSNGMMISFIQSNYAGFGSGVVIPETGIHLQNRGCGFSLQTGHPNALAPCKRPFHTIIPGFLMANGQPRMAFGVMGGMMQAQGHVQMVLRTQLWGQDVQTAADAPRWR
;
A
#
# COMPACT_ATOMS: atom_id res chain seq x y z
N ALA A 1 -3.87 -0.33 3.23
CA ALA A 1 -2.70 -0.67 4.05
C ALA A 1 -1.76 0.53 4.25
N ALA A 2 -1.23 1.17 3.17
CA ALA A 2 -0.25 2.26 3.36
C ALA A 2 -0.76 3.40 4.25
N CYS A 3 -1.94 3.97 3.94
CA CYS A 3 -2.53 5.03 4.77
C CYS A 3 -2.79 4.58 6.21
N MET A 4 -3.21 3.33 6.41
CA MET A 4 -3.38 2.77 7.76
C MET A 4 -2.05 2.70 8.50
N ALA A 5 -1.00 2.18 7.86
CA ALA A 5 0.33 2.10 8.49
C ALA A 5 0.86 3.50 8.85
N LEU A 6 0.73 4.47 7.95
CA LEU A 6 1.11 5.86 8.22
C LEU A 6 0.31 6.46 9.39
N GLY A 7 -0.99 6.19 9.46
CA GLY A 7 -1.85 6.64 10.54
C GLY A 7 -1.52 5.97 11.88
N ILE A 8 -1.16 4.68 11.88
CA ILE A 8 -0.65 3.98 13.07
C ILE A 8 0.68 4.61 13.52
N LEU A 9 1.61 4.82 12.59
CA LEU A 9 2.91 5.42 12.88
C LEU A 9 2.81 6.84 13.41
N ALA A 10 1.84 7.63 12.95
CA ALA A 10 1.60 8.97 13.45
C ALA A 10 1.22 9.01 14.94
N GLN A 11 0.80 7.88 15.51
CA GLN A 11 0.45 7.70 16.92
C GLN A 11 1.60 7.12 17.76
N THR A 12 2.79 6.96 17.17
CA THR A 12 4.00 6.43 17.81
C THR A 12 5.08 7.50 17.93
N SER A 13 6.22 7.13 18.53
CA SER A 13 7.42 7.99 18.62
C SER A 13 8.22 8.09 17.31
N ILE A 14 7.69 7.67 16.18
CA ILE A 14 8.42 7.67 14.89
C ILE A 14 8.99 9.05 14.51
N ARG A 15 8.37 10.13 15.00
CA ARG A 15 8.80 11.51 14.71
C ARG A 15 10.12 11.88 15.40
N ASP A 16 10.46 11.19 16.47
CA ASP A 16 11.64 11.45 17.28
C ASP A 16 12.85 10.61 16.85
N LEU A 17 12.68 9.76 15.84
CA LEU A 17 13.65 8.77 15.37
C LEU A 17 14.16 9.10 13.98
N GLY A 18 15.40 8.74 13.71
CA GLY A 18 16.00 8.83 12.38
C GLY A 18 15.64 7.65 11.47
N PRO A 19 15.80 7.81 10.14
CA PRO A 19 15.33 6.84 9.15
C PRO A 19 16.04 5.47 9.19
N GLU A 20 17.24 5.40 9.72
CA GLU A 20 18.06 4.19 9.79
C GLU A 20 18.17 3.63 11.22
N GLU A 21 17.46 4.23 12.18
CA GLU A 21 17.44 3.74 13.55
C GLU A 21 16.67 2.42 13.66
N PRO A 22 17.18 1.42 14.38
CA PRO A 22 16.52 0.12 14.54
C PRO A 22 15.08 0.24 15.07
N GLU A 23 14.86 1.18 15.99
CA GLU A 23 13.55 1.47 16.58
C GLU A 23 12.56 2.00 15.52
N ALA A 24 13.00 2.87 14.62
CA ALA A 24 12.17 3.38 13.53
C ALA A 24 11.81 2.25 12.55
N LEU A 25 12.77 1.40 12.20
CA LEU A 25 12.55 0.23 11.35
C LEU A 25 11.56 -0.73 12.02
N HIS A 26 11.71 -0.99 13.32
CA HIS A 26 10.81 -1.84 14.08
C HIS A 26 9.37 -1.30 14.05
N LEU A 27 9.17 -0.03 14.37
CA LEU A 27 7.85 0.61 14.34
C LEU A 27 7.22 0.53 12.93
N MET A 28 7.99 0.78 11.88
CA MET A 28 7.50 0.68 10.50
C MET A 28 7.06 -0.74 10.16
N TRP A 29 7.80 -1.76 10.56
CA TRP A 29 7.47 -3.16 10.29
C TRP A 29 6.21 -3.59 11.05
N GLU A 30 6.11 -3.28 12.34
CA GLU A 30 4.94 -3.63 13.14
C GLU A 30 3.67 -2.91 12.64
N ALA A 31 3.76 -1.62 12.33
CA ALA A 31 2.64 -0.87 11.76
C ALA A 31 2.19 -1.45 10.41
N MET A 32 3.13 -1.86 9.54
CA MET A 32 2.79 -2.51 8.28
C MET A 32 2.13 -3.87 8.47
N LYS A 33 2.59 -4.67 9.42
CA LYS A 33 1.98 -5.97 9.74
C LYS A 33 0.53 -5.78 10.19
N LEU A 34 0.27 -4.83 11.09
CA LEU A 34 -1.08 -4.49 11.55
C LEU A 34 -1.97 -4.02 10.40
N ALA A 35 -1.47 -3.10 9.58
CA ALA A 35 -2.20 -2.56 8.44
C ALA A 35 -2.51 -3.62 7.39
N PHE A 36 -1.60 -4.55 7.12
CA PHE A 36 -1.87 -5.67 6.21
C PHE A 36 -2.88 -6.66 6.80
N ARG A 37 -2.78 -6.95 8.09
CA ARG A 37 -3.75 -7.83 8.76
C ARG A 37 -5.18 -7.33 8.56
N ASP A 38 -5.39 -6.04 8.83
CA ASP A 38 -6.71 -5.43 8.70
C ASP A 38 -7.12 -5.30 7.23
N SER A 39 -6.19 -4.93 6.34
CA SER A 39 -6.50 -4.83 4.91
C SER A 39 -6.94 -6.18 4.34
N VAL A 40 -6.28 -7.27 4.69
CA VAL A 40 -6.66 -8.60 4.23
C VAL A 40 -8.00 -9.04 4.82
N ALA A 41 -8.29 -8.67 6.06
CA ALA A 41 -9.53 -9.07 6.72
C ALA A 41 -10.76 -8.29 6.22
N TYR A 42 -10.61 -7.00 5.91
CA TYR A 42 -11.75 -6.09 5.74
C TYR A 42 -11.83 -5.43 4.35
N VAL A 43 -10.73 -5.33 3.60
CA VAL A 43 -10.74 -4.61 2.32
C VAL A 43 -11.15 -5.52 1.17
N GLY A 44 -12.12 -5.08 0.42
CA GLY A 44 -12.61 -5.70 -0.80
C GLY A 44 -13.22 -4.67 -1.74
N ASP A 45 -14.06 -5.11 -2.67
CA ASP A 45 -14.91 -4.19 -3.44
C ASP A 45 -15.83 -3.44 -2.46
N PRO A 46 -15.88 -2.08 -2.49
CA PRO A 46 -16.67 -1.28 -1.54
C PRO A 46 -18.14 -1.69 -1.42
N PHE A 47 -18.73 -2.20 -2.49
CA PHE A 47 -20.12 -2.70 -2.47
C PHE A 47 -20.28 -4.01 -1.67
N PHE A 48 -19.19 -4.65 -1.25
CA PHE A 48 -19.17 -5.94 -0.57
C PHE A 48 -18.44 -5.91 0.78
N MET A 49 -18.02 -4.73 1.24
CA MET A 49 -17.32 -4.58 2.53
C MET A 49 -18.27 -4.61 3.76
N GLY A 50 -19.57 -4.76 3.54
CA GLY A 50 -20.55 -4.79 4.62
C GLY A 50 -20.65 -3.43 5.33
N ASN A 51 -20.60 -3.45 6.67
CA ASN A 51 -20.74 -2.25 7.48
C ASN A 51 -19.40 -1.52 7.74
N ILE A 52 -18.29 -2.01 7.18
CA ILE A 52 -16.97 -1.40 7.35
C ILE A 52 -16.64 -0.61 6.09
N SER A 53 -16.29 0.65 6.25
CA SER A 53 -15.85 1.54 5.18
C SER A 53 -14.34 1.82 5.26
N SER A 54 -13.79 2.45 4.22
CA SER A 54 -12.42 2.95 4.26
C SER A 54 -12.22 4.04 5.33
N ASN A 55 -13.27 4.81 5.65
CA ASN A 55 -13.21 5.83 6.69
C ASN A 55 -13.06 5.19 8.08
N ASP A 56 -13.76 4.10 8.35
CA ASP A 56 -13.64 3.36 9.62
C ASP A 56 -12.23 2.79 9.79
N LEU A 57 -11.63 2.29 8.70
CA LEU A 57 -10.26 1.77 8.73
C LEU A 57 -9.18 2.87 8.83
N LEU A 58 -9.53 4.11 8.58
CA LEU A 58 -8.65 5.28 8.67
C LEU A 58 -9.01 6.20 9.84
N ASP A 59 -9.97 5.79 10.66
CA ASP A 59 -10.37 6.54 11.86
C ASP A 59 -9.20 6.69 12.84
N PRO A 60 -8.89 7.92 13.32
CA PRO A 60 -7.74 8.15 14.19
C PRO A 60 -7.78 7.37 15.50
N ASP A 61 -8.95 7.18 16.10
CA ASP A 61 -9.10 6.43 17.36
C ASP A 61 -8.84 4.94 17.13
N TYR A 62 -9.34 4.40 16.02
CA TYR A 62 -9.05 3.04 15.60
C TYR A 62 -7.55 2.82 15.37
N LEU A 63 -6.91 3.71 14.62
CA LEU A 63 -5.46 3.64 14.34
C LEU A 63 -4.63 3.81 15.61
N GLY A 64 -5.07 4.64 16.55
CA GLY A 64 -4.47 4.78 17.86
C GLY A 64 -4.57 3.50 18.71
N GLN A 65 -5.70 2.80 18.66
CA GLN A 65 -5.84 1.49 19.30
C GLN A 65 -4.90 0.44 18.67
N ARG A 66 -4.74 0.47 17.35
CA ARG A 66 -3.80 -0.42 16.65
C ARG A 66 -2.36 -0.11 17.03
N ALA A 67 -1.98 1.16 17.14
CA ALA A 67 -0.63 1.58 17.57
C ALA A 67 -0.25 1.05 18.95
N LYS A 68 -1.21 1.01 19.89
CA LYS A 68 -0.99 0.46 21.26
C LYS A 68 -0.68 -1.04 21.28
N LEU A 69 -0.92 -1.77 20.20
CA LEU A 69 -0.58 -3.19 20.10
C LEU A 69 0.90 -3.41 19.76
N ILE A 70 1.62 -2.39 19.32
CA ILE A 70 3.05 -2.49 19.01
C ILE A 70 3.83 -2.60 20.32
N ASP A 71 4.55 -3.70 20.48
CA ASP A 71 5.53 -3.86 21.55
C ASP A 71 6.86 -3.30 21.04
N PRO A 72 7.43 -2.23 21.65
CA PRO A 72 8.65 -1.60 21.16
C PRO A 72 9.90 -2.50 21.27
N MET A 73 9.83 -3.56 22.07
CA MET A 73 10.97 -4.45 22.35
C MET A 73 10.85 -5.81 21.68
N LYS A 74 9.72 -6.12 21.06
CA LYS A 74 9.46 -7.47 20.56
C LYS A 74 8.71 -7.46 19.23
N ALA A 75 9.29 -8.15 18.24
CA ALA A 75 8.59 -8.44 16.99
C ALA A 75 7.42 -9.38 17.23
N GLN A 76 6.24 -9.01 16.72
CA GLN A 76 5.01 -9.75 16.91
C GLN A 76 4.64 -10.50 15.62
N ASP A 77 4.16 -11.74 15.76
CA ASP A 77 3.71 -12.54 14.62
C ASP A 77 2.20 -12.34 14.38
N PHE A 78 1.89 -11.55 13.39
CA PHE A 78 0.54 -11.42 12.87
C PHE A 78 0.42 -12.28 11.62
N LYS A 79 0.14 -13.57 11.76
CA LYS A 79 0.08 -14.54 10.65
C LYS A 79 -0.39 -13.93 9.33
N SER A 80 0.43 -13.98 8.30
CA SER A 80 0.10 -13.55 6.95
C SER A 80 0.84 -14.37 5.88
N GLY A 81 0.24 -14.49 4.68
CA GLY A 81 0.84 -15.18 3.54
C GLY A 81 1.86 -14.31 2.77
N ALA A 82 2.80 -14.95 2.08
CA ALA A 82 3.84 -14.30 1.30
C ALA A 82 3.37 -14.02 -0.15
N PRO A 83 3.52 -12.80 -0.68
CA PRO A 83 3.19 -12.49 -2.07
C PRO A 83 4.34 -12.84 -3.04
N ARG A 84 3.96 -13.30 -4.25
CA ARG A 84 4.89 -13.50 -5.36
C ARG A 84 5.18 -12.19 -6.10
N GLN A 85 6.35 -12.11 -6.77
CA GLN A 85 6.77 -10.94 -7.56
C GLN A 85 5.90 -10.80 -8.82
N GLY A 86 5.50 -9.55 -9.16
CA GLY A 86 4.76 -9.21 -10.36
C GLY A 86 5.45 -8.10 -11.16
N GLY A 87 5.24 -8.08 -12.48
CA GLY A 87 5.67 -7.00 -13.36
C GLY A 87 4.71 -5.82 -13.30
N THR A 88 5.22 -4.63 -12.99
CA THR A 88 4.43 -3.39 -12.89
C THR A 88 5.23 -2.24 -13.50
N VAL A 89 4.55 -1.31 -14.16
CA VAL A 89 5.12 -0.04 -14.64
C VAL A 89 4.44 1.11 -13.92
N CYS A 90 5.24 2.01 -13.34
CA CYS A 90 4.78 3.26 -12.75
C CYS A 90 5.33 4.43 -13.55
N LEU A 91 4.48 5.39 -13.86
CA LEU A 91 4.82 6.63 -14.55
C LEU A 91 4.28 7.81 -13.75
N SER A 92 5.10 8.85 -13.60
CA SER A 92 4.68 10.16 -13.08
C SER A 92 5.06 11.23 -14.08
N ALA A 93 4.19 12.22 -14.27
CA ALA A 93 4.44 13.38 -15.10
C ALA A 93 3.84 14.63 -14.46
N ALA A 94 4.39 15.79 -14.79
CA ALA A 94 3.88 17.09 -14.40
C ALA A 94 4.03 18.09 -15.54
N ASP A 95 3.13 19.07 -15.62
CA ASP A 95 3.20 20.18 -16.56
C ASP A 95 3.65 21.49 -15.87
N SER A 96 3.85 22.52 -16.67
CA SER A 96 4.25 23.85 -16.18
C SER A 96 3.18 24.57 -15.36
N ASN A 97 1.93 24.12 -15.41
CA ASN A 97 0.82 24.66 -14.63
C ASN A 97 0.64 23.96 -13.27
N GLY A 98 1.50 22.97 -12.99
CA GLY A 98 1.45 22.18 -11.76
C GLY A 98 0.45 21.02 -11.77
N MET A 99 -0.15 20.71 -12.93
CA MET A 99 -0.95 19.48 -13.07
C MET A 99 0.00 18.28 -13.05
N MET A 100 -0.35 17.27 -12.26
CA MET A 100 0.46 16.06 -12.10
C MET A 100 -0.37 14.80 -12.30
N ILE A 101 0.28 13.73 -12.74
CA ILE A 101 -0.31 12.39 -12.84
C ILE A 101 0.58 11.36 -12.17
N SER A 102 -0.02 10.42 -11.45
CA SER A 102 0.59 9.16 -11.06
C SER A 102 -0.19 8.03 -11.73
N PHE A 103 0.47 7.32 -12.63
CA PHE A 103 -0.14 6.28 -13.46
C PHE A 103 0.59 4.96 -13.28
N ILE A 104 -0.18 3.88 -13.03
CA ILE A 104 0.38 2.54 -12.87
C ILE A 104 -0.38 1.56 -13.75
N GLN A 105 0.35 0.72 -14.47
CA GLN A 105 -0.18 -0.39 -15.25
C GLN A 105 0.53 -1.69 -14.85
N SER A 106 -0.23 -2.79 -14.79
CA SER A 106 0.32 -4.09 -14.40
C SER A 106 -0.64 -5.22 -14.77
N ASN A 107 -0.07 -6.31 -15.25
CA ASN A 107 -0.79 -7.58 -15.42
C ASN A 107 -0.81 -8.42 -14.12
N TYR A 108 -0.26 -7.90 -13.02
CA TYR A 108 -0.01 -8.52 -11.72
C TYR A 108 1.21 -9.43 -11.75
N ALA A 109 1.11 -10.68 -12.16
CA ALA A 109 2.26 -11.60 -12.18
C ALA A 109 2.75 -11.80 -13.62
N GLY A 110 3.96 -11.35 -13.95
CA GLY A 110 4.61 -11.53 -15.25
C GLY A 110 3.70 -11.12 -16.42
N PHE A 111 3.39 -12.08 -17.29
CA PHE A 111 2.47 -11.91 -18.42
C PHE A 111 0.98 -12.03 -18.04
N GLY A 112 0.63 -11.89 -16.78
CA GLY A 112 -0.75 -12.00 -16.31
C GLY A 112 -1.28 -13.42 -16.41
N SER A 113 -2.46 -13.58 -17.01
CA SER A 113 -3.09 -14.89 -17.23
C SER A 113 -2.45 -15.73 -18.34
N GLY A 114 -1.57 -15.14 -19.15
CA GLY A 114 -1.07 -15.74 -20.38
C GLY A 114 -2.07 -15.72 -21.54
N VAL A 115 -3.27 -15.19 -21.32
CA VAL A 115 -4.30 -15.07 -22.35
C VAL A 115 -4.18 -13.73 -23.05
N VAL A 116 -4.10 -13.76 -24.38
CA VAL A 116 -4.13 -12.58 -25.25
C VAL A 116 -5.45 -12.58 -26.01
N ILE A 117 -6.14 -11.45 -26.04
CA ILE A 117 -7.34 -11.30 -26.86
C ILE A 117 -6.93 -11.28 -28.34
N PRO A 118 -7.45 -12.21 -29.16
CA PRO A 118 -7.09 -12.28 -30.59
C PRO A 118 -7.22 -10.93 -31.29
N GLU A 119 -6.28 -10.64 -32.19
CA GLU A 119 -6.24 -9.46 -33.07
C GLU A 119 -6.09 -8.10 -32.34
N THR A 120 -5.95 -8.08 -30.99
CA THR A 120 -5.84 -6.84 -30.24
C THR A 120 -4.46 -6.62 -29.62
N GLY A 121 -3.70 -7.69 -29.37
CA GLY A 121 -2.46 -7.63 -28.56
C GLY A 121 -2.69 -7.37 -27.09
N ILE A 122 -3.93 -7.34 -26.60
CA ILE A 122 -4.26 -7.07 -25.20
C ILE A 122 -4.08 -8.35 -24.38
N HIS A 123 -3.15 -8.30 -23.42
CA HIS A 123 -2.96 -9.33 -22.41
C HIS A 123 -3.96 -9.17 -21.26
N LEU A 124 -4.60 -10.27 -20.87
CA LEU A 124 -5.46 -10.28 -19.69
C LEU A 124 -4.63 -10.44 -18.42
N GLN A 125 -4.85 -9.56 -17.47
CA GLN A 125 -4.22 -9.63 -16.16
C GLN A 125 -4.72 -10.85 -15.35
N ASN A 126 -3.97 -11.29 -14.34
CA ASN A 126 -4.31 -12.45 -13.51
C ASN A 126 -4.67 -12.09 -12.04
N ARG A 127 -5.21 -10.90 -11.79
CA ARG A 127 -5.56 -10.44 -10.43
C ARG A 127 -6.71 -11.21 -9.79
N GLY A 128 -7.47 -11.96 -10.59
CA GLY A 128 -8.49 -12.86 -10.07
C GLY A 128 -7.98 -13.86 -9.03
N CYS A 129 -6.70 -14.22 -9.07
CA CYS A 129 -6.07 -15.05 -8.03
C CYS A 129 -6.03 -14.38 -6.65
N GLY A 130 -6.28 -13.08 -6.56
CA GLY A 130 -6.36 -12.33 -5.31
C GLY A 130 -7.70 -12.47 -4.58
N PHE A 131 -8.73 -13.06 -5.20
CA PHE A 131 -9.98 -13.32 -4.50
C PHE A 131 -9.81 -14.38 -3.40
N SER A 132 -10.59 -14.22 -2.33
CA SER A 132 -10.74 -15.24 -1.30
C SER A 132 -11.76 -16.29 -1.75
N LEU A 133 -11.50 -17.56 -1.43
CA LEU A 133 -12.47 -18.65 -1.60
C LEU A 133 -13.32 -18.86 -0.32
N GLN A 134 -13.06 -18.11 0.73
CA GLN A 134 -13.80 -18.19 1.99
C GLN A 134 -15.17 -17.52 1.83
N THR A 135 -16.23 -18.26 2.05
CA THR A 135 -17.61 -17.74 2.06
C THR A 135 -17.78 -16.63 3.09
N GLY A 136 -18.45 -15.56 2.70
CA GLY A 136 -18.69 -14.41 3.57
C GLY A 136 -17.52 -13.43 3.71
N HIS A 137 -16.35 -13.76 3.15
CA HIS A 137 -15.22 -12.81 3.15
C HIS A 137 -15.51 -11.61 2.24
N PRO A 138 -15.18 -10.36 2.64
CA PRO A 138 -15.40 -9.16 1.82
C PRO A 138 -14.82 -9.27 0.41
N ASN A 139 -13.71 -9.96 0.25
CA ASN A 139 -13.05 -10.23 -1.03
C ASN A 139 -13.32 -11.64 -1.57
N ALA A 140 -14.45 -12.27 -1.20
CA ALA A 140 -14.82 -13.56 -1.78
C ALA A 140 -15.15 -13.44 -3.27
N LEU A 141 -14.79 -14.47 -4.03
CA LEU A 141 -15.09 -14.53 -5.47
C LEU A 141 -16.61 -14.46 -5.71
N ALA A 142 -17.03 -13.54 -6.55
CA ALA A 142 -18.43 -13.37 -6.97
C ALA A 142 -18.50 -12.74 -8.36
N PRO A 143 -19.62 -12.91 -9.09
CA PRO A 143 -19.86 -12.21 -10.36
C PRO A 143 -19.84 -10.69 -10.21
N CYS A 144 -19.39 -9.98 -11.23
CA CYS A 144 -19.34 -8.52 -11.32
C CYS A 144 -18.58 -7.84 -10.17
N LYS A 145 -17.65 -8.53 -9.53
CA LYS A 145 -16.90 -8.07 -8.37
C LYS A 145 -15.43 -7.84 -8.70
N ARG A 146 -14.88 -6.74 -8.19
CA ARG A 146 -13.45 -6.41 -8.30
C ARG A 146 -12.67 -7.13 -7.21
N PRO A 147 -11.51 -7.76 -7.54
CA PRO A 147 -10.63 -8.35 -6.54
C PRO A 147 -9.93 -7.29 -5.70
N PHE A 148 -9.42 -7.69 -4.54
CA PHE A 148 -8.44 -6.90 -3.80
C PHE A 148 -7.29 -6.49 -4.73
N HIS A 149 -6.96 -5.20 -4.75
CA HIS A 149 -6.03 -4.64 -5.71
C HIS A 149 -4.75 -4.15 -5.04
N THR A 150 -3.60 -4.43 -5.66
CA THR A 150 -2.28 -4.05 -5.15
C THR A 150 -1.67 -2.82 -5.84
N ILE A 151 -2.29 -2.30 -6.91
CA ILE A 151 -1.84 -1.10 -7.59
C ILE A 151 -2.21 0.13 -6.75
N ILE A 152 -1.22 0.96 -6.46
CA ILE A 152 -1.37 2.14 -5.63
C ILE A 152 -0.66 3.32 -6.30
N PRO A 153 -1.30 4.06 -7.22
CA PRO A 153 -0.77 5.35 -7.64
C PRO A 153 -0.85 6.32 -6.45
N GLY A 154 0.30 6.87 -6.04
CA GLY A 154 0.40 7.77 -4.91
C GLY A 154 0.35 9.24 -5.34
N PHE A 155 -0.28 10.08 -4.52
CA PHE A 155 -0.34 11.50 -4.73
C PHE A 155 -0.32 12.25 -3.40
N LEU A 156 0.60 13.18 -3.25
CA LEU A 156 0.68 14.04 -2.06
C LEU A 156 0.14 15.43 -2.38
N MET A 157 -0.70 15.91 -1.49
CA MET A 157 -1.23 17.27 -1.49
C MET A 157 -0.79 18.01 -0.23
N ALA A 158 -0.53 19.30 -0.33
CA ALA A 158 -0.34 20.17 0.82
C ALA A 158 -1.06 21.49 0.60
N ASN A 159 -1.91 21.89 1.54
CA ASN A 159 -2.72 23.12 1.47
C ASN A 159 -3.54 23.21 0.17
N GLY A 160 -4.12 22.11 -0.27
CA GLY A 160 -4.91 22.03 -1.50
C GLY A 160 -4.08 22.05 -2.80
N GLN A 161 -2.75 22.06 -2.72
CA GLN A 161 -1.87 22.07 -3.88
C GLN A 161 -1.17 20.73 -4.07
N PRO A 162 -0.97 20.28 -5.32
CA PRO A 162 -0.18 19.09 -5.63
C PRO A 162 1.28 19.29 -5.22
N ARG A 163 1.89 18.26 -4.63
CA ARG A 163 3.27 18.28 -4.18
C ARG A 163 4.12 17.19 -4.79
N MET A 164 3.59 15.98 -4.88
CA MET A 164 4.34 14.86 -5.42
C MET A 164 3.39 13.80 -5.99
N ALA A 165 3.60 13.41 -7.23
CA ALA A 165 3.05 12.20 -7.81
C ALA A 165 4.12 11.11 -7.70
N PHE A 166 3.78 9.94 -7.17
CA PHE A 166 4.76 8.87 -6.93
C PHE A 166 4.12 7.50 -6.98
N GLY A 167 4.96 6.48 -7.06
CA GLY A 167 4.53 5.10 -6.98
C GLY A 167 5.73 4.18 -6.88
N VAL A 168 5.50 2.96 -6.43
CA VAL A 168 6.48 1.89 -6.38
C VAL A 168 5.90 0.63 -7.00
N MET A 169 6.75 -0.31 -7.39
CA MET A 169 6.38 -1.57 -8.01
C MET A 169 6.58 -2.74 -7.05
N GLY A 170 5.96 -3.89 -7.34
CA GLY A 170 6.21 -5.13 -6.59
C GLY A 170 5.00 -5.74 -5.87
N GLY A 171 3.78 -5.57 -6.40
CA GLY A 171 2.58 -6.15 -5.80
C GLY A 171 2.31 -5.62 -4.39
N MET A 172 2.28 -6.47 -3.38
CA MET A 172 2.07 -6.07 -1.97
C MET A 172 3.19 -5.16 -1.43
N MET A 173 4.39 -5.17 -2.04
CA MET A 173 5.47 -4.25 -1.71
C MET A 173 5.07 -2.78 -1.94
N GLN A 174 4.12 -2.50 -2.83
CA GLN A 174 3.71 -1.13 -3.12
C GLN A 174 3.26 -0.38 -1.85
N ALA A 175 2.45 -1.01 -0.99
CA ALA A 175 2.03 -0.39 0.26
C ALA A 175 3.22 -0.09 1.19
N GLN A 176 4.16 -1.02 1.30
CA GLN A 176 5.37 -0.89 2.12
C GLN A 176 6.30 0.20 1.57
N GLY A 177 6.53 0.21 0.25
CA GLY A 177 7.35 1.22 -0.41
C GLY A 177 6.75 2.63 -0.31
N HIS A 178 5.42 2.75 -0.37
CA HIS A 178 4.75 4.03 -0.15
C HIS A 178 5.02 4.59 1.25
N VAL A 179 4.94 3.76 2.29
CA VAL A 179 5.28 4.18 3.67
C VAL A 179 6.71 4.71 3.73
N GLN A 180 7.67 3.96 3.18
CA GLN A 180 9.07 4.34 3.17
C GLN A 180 9.29 5.67 2.44
N MET A 181 8.74 5.84 1.24
CA MET A 181 8.88 7.07 0.45
C MET A 181 8.26 8.28 1.15
N VAL A 182 7.06 8.14 1.72
CA VAL A 182 6.39 9.23 2.43
C VAL A 182 7.17 9.63 3.67
N LEU A 183 7.63 8.69 4.49
CA LEU A 183 8.41 9.00 5.68
C LEU A 183 9.74 9.67 5.33
N ARG A 184 10.48 9.12 4.36
CA ARG A 184 11.76 9.67 3.94
C ARG A 184 11.63 11.10 3.43
N THR A 185 10.63 11.38 2.61
CA THR A 185 10.49 12.72 2.00
C THR A 185 9.74 13.71 2.89
N GLN A 186 8.73 13.28 3.64
CA GLN A 186 7.86 14.21 4.38
C GLN A 186 8.20 14.33 5.87
N LEU A 187 8.68 13.25 6.48
CA LEU A 187 9.05 13.28 7.92
C LEU A 187 10.54 13.61 8.08
N TRP A 188 11.40 12.91 7.35
CA TRP A 188 12.86 13.04 7.49
C TRP A 188 13.48 14.06 6.49
N GLY A 189 12.68 14.70 5.65
CA GLY A 189 13.12 15.78 4.76
C GLY A 189 14.14 15.39 3.71
N GLN A 190 14.28 14.11 3.39
CA GLN A 190 15.18 13.66 2.32
C GLN A 190 14.65 14.12 0.96
N ASP A 191 15.54 14.51 0.07
CA ASP A 191 15.18 14.75 -1.33
C ASP A 191 14.77 13.42 -2.00
N VAL A 192 14.09 13.54 -3.15
CA VAL A 192 13.50 12.37 -3.82
C VAL A 192 14.53 11.36 -4.32
N GLN A 193 15.74 11.83 -4.69
CA GLN A 193 16.82 10.95 -5.15
C GLN A 193 17.41 10.18 -3.97
N THR A 194 17.74 10.86 -2.89
CA THR A 194 18.22 10.24 -1.65
C THR A 194 17.22 9.22 -1.12
N ALA A 195 15.93 9.56 -1.11
CA ALA A 195 14.87 8.65 -0.69
C ALA A 195 14.74 7.41 -1.60
N ALA A 196 14.97 7.57 -2.91
CA ALA A 196 14.91 6.48 -3.89
C ALA A 196 16.14 5.55 -3.81
N ASP A 197 17.31 6.10 -3.53
CA ASP A 197 18.58 5.35 -3.43
C ASP A 197 18.74 4.64 -2.08
N ALA A 198 18.00 5.07 -1.06
CA ALA A 198 18.08 4.49 0.26
C ALA A 198 17.70 3.00 0.29
N PRO A 199 18.30 2.20 1.17
CA PRO A 199 17.93 0.81 1.37
C PRO A 199 16.43 0.65 1.64
N ARG A 200 15.81 -0.35 1.02
CA ARG A 200 14.38 -0.66 1.17
C ARG A 200 14.19 -2.05 1.77
N TRP A 201 13.25 -2.12 2.70
CA TRP A 201 12.79 -3.37 3.28
C TRP A 201 11.45 -3.83 2.66
N ARG A 202 11.16 -5.10 2.79
CA ARG A 202 9.87 -5.70 2.44
C ARG A 202 9.57 -6.93 3.32
#